data_f72fe2ddfa6c0a847272902d8a1c978a
#
_entry.id   f72fe2ddfa6c0a847272902d8a1c978a
#
_cell.length_a   1.000
_cell.length_b   1.000
_cell.length_c   1.000
_cell.angle_alpha   90.00
_cell.angle_beta   90.00
_cell.angle_gamma   90.00
#
_symmetry.space_group_name_H-M   'P 1'
#
loop_
_entity.id
_entity.type
_entity.pdbx_description
1 polymer ?
#
loop_
_entity_poly.entity_id
_entity_poly.type
_entity_poly.pdbx_seq_one_letter_code
_entity_poly.pdbx_strand_id
1 'polypeptide(L)'
;MRKILMMAVLAFLSLQGVGARASGISLLESGKKKLVAQEDTVKKDTVKKVTAYEKLLKDGGSECEGMFTVRHIKDDWYFEVPDTLLGRLLLAVTRFKAVPQGFKMLSGEEVNRSVVYWEQHDDKTLFLREYVQSQFARPGDNIAEALKQSTVDPVIYKFDVIGRNPETQAQLIDVSKLFLGDNKLCGFTSSDRSILGIGTLAQDRTFMDTIKTYPINVEAVTLRTYSISAGRLPAAQTGSVTVKLNTSIVMLPKEPMQPRFADDRVGFFQNSLTEFSDDQQTTDRGAIIQRYRLEPKDPIIYYIDPATPKKWIPYLKAGVEDWNTAFEAAGFKNAIIAKEWPNDPNMSLDDARYSVIRYLPSETENAYGPRIVDPRSGEIMESHICWYHNVMNLLKKWYMVQCGPLDKRART
;
A
#
# COMPACT_ATOMS: atom_id res chain seq x y z
N MET A 1 -51.30 3.68 -8.01
CA MET A 1 -49.89 3.43 -8.34
C MET A 1 -49.48 1.95 -8.24
N ARG A 2 -50.42 1.00 -8.18
CA ARG A 2 -50.14 -0.46 -8.12
C ARG A 2 -50.34 -1.22 -9.45
N LYS A 3 -50.66 -0.52 -10.55
CA LYS A 3 -50.92 -1.12 -11.88
C LYS A 3 -49.89 -0.81 -12.96
N ILE A 4 -48.81 -0.04 -12.66
CA ILE A 4 -47.75 0.31 -13.63
C ILE A 4 -46.50 -0.58 -13.46
N LEU A 5 -46.36 -1.23 -12.32
CA LEU A 5 -45.19 -2.08 -12.04
C LEU A 5 -45.31 -3.53 -12.55
N MET A 6 -46.51 -3.92 -13.04
CA MET A 6 -46.77 -5.30 -13.49
C MET A 6 -46.69 -5.51 -15.01
N MET A 7 -46.45 -4.45 -15.80
CA MET A 7 -46.34 -4.55 -17.25
C MET A 7 -44.90 -4.56 -17.80
N ALA A 8 -43.88 -4.39 -16.95
CA ALA A 8 -42.49 -4.40 -17.37
C ALA A 8 -41.77 -5.77 -17.26
N VAL A 9 -42.42 -6.77 -16.64
CA VAL A 9 -41.84 -8.09 -16.40
C VAL A 9 -42.30 -9.17 -17.39
N LEU A 10 -43.31 -8.87 -18.24
CA LEU A 10 -43.92 -9.88 -19.15
C LEU A 10 -43.49 -9.74 -20.63
N ALA A 11 -42.50 -8.93 -20.95
CA ALA A 11 -42.07 -8.71 -22.34
C ALA A 11 -40.74 -9.42 -22.74
N PHE A 12 -40.17 -10.29 -21.90
CA PHE A 12 -38.88 -10.94 -22.20
C PHE A 12 -38.90 -12.47 -22.20
N LEU A 13 -40.06 -13.09 -22.30
CA LEU A 13 -40.18 -14.56 -22.36
C LEU A 13 -41.02 -15.02 -23.57
N SER A 14 -40.49 -14.76 -24.76
CA SER A 14 -40.91 -15.48 -25.97
C SER A 14 -39.83 -15.31 -27.04
N LEU A 15 -39.01 -16.29 -27.20
CA LEU A 15 -38.38 -16.79 -28.43
C LEU A 15 -37.11 -17.59 -28.06
N GLN A 16 -37.20 -18.87 -28.02
CA GLN A 16 -36.55 -19.80 -28.91
C GLN A 16 -36.79 -21.24 -28.42
N GLY A 17 -37.57 -21.90 -29.16
CA GLY A 17 -37.79 -23.33 -29.07
C GLY A 17 -36.99 -24.06 -30.17
N VAL A 18 -36.81 -25.33 -29.87
CA VAL A 18 -36.66 -26.45 -30.82
C VAL A 18 -35.24 -26.78 -31.31
N GLY A 19 -34.84 -28.01 -30.99
CA GLY A 19 -33.76 -28.73 -31.65
C GLY A 19 -33.19 -29.93 -30.89
N ALA A 20 -34.04 -30.87 -30.53
CA ALA A 20 -33.56 -32.20 -30.09
C ALA A 20 -33.15 -33.07 -31.28
N ARG A 21 -32.02 -33.77 -31.19
CA ARG A 21 -31.80 -35.05 -31.83
C ARG A 21 -30.82 -35.92 -31.03
N ALA A 22 -31.35 -37.03 -30.57
CA ALA A 22 -30.65 -38.16 -30.00
C ALA A 22 -30.25 -39.13 -31.12
N SER A 23 -29.16 -39.84 -30.96
CA SER A 23 -28.82 -41.20 -31.43
C SER A 23 -27.30 -41.39 -31.22
N GLY A 24 -26.76 -42.46 -30.79
CA GLY A 24 -27.20 -43.82 -30.53
C GLY A 24 -26.00 -44.58 -30.00
N ILE A 25 -26.30 -45.54 -29.20
CA ILE A 25 -25.41 -46.49 -28.53
C ILE A 25 -24.75 -47.43 -29.56
N SER A 26 -23.45 -47.77 -29.37
CA SER A 26 -22.92 -49.04 -29.86
C SER A 26 -21.82 -49.56 -28.92
N LEU A 27 -22.16 -50.62 -28.23
CA LEU A 27 -21.26 -51.54 -27.58
C LEU A 27 -20.65 -52.46 -28.63
N LEU A 28 -19.37 -52.78 -28.55
CA LEU A 28 -18.81 -54.07 -28.98
C LEU A 28 -17.56 -54.40 -28.15
N GLU A 29 -17.67 -55.56 -27.55
CA GLU A 29 -16.64 -56.29 -26.81
C GLU A 29 -15.58 -56.90 -27.72
N SER A 30 -14.48 -57.28 -27.08
CA SER A 30 -13.69 -58.51 -27.31
C SER A 30 -12.24 -58.30 -27.77
N GLY A 31 -11.36 -58.98 -27.03
CA GLY A 31 -10.05 -59.39 -27.52
C GLY A 31 -8.89 -59.33 -26.51
N LYS A 32 -8.88 -60.27 -25.55
CA LYS A 32 -7.65 -60.57 -24.76
C LYS A 32 -6.58 -61.18 -25.68
N LYS A 33 -5.39 -60.56 -25.71
CA LYS A 33 -4.15 -61.30 -26.03
C LYS A 33 -3.07 -60.90 -25.01
N LYS A 34 -2.64 -61.84 -24.19
CA LYS A 34 -1.42 -61.82 -23.41
C LYS A 34 -0.23 -61.79 -24.35
N LEU A 35 0.62 -60.82 -24.21
CA LEU A 35 2.01 -60.85 -24.66
C LEU A 35 2.90 -60.59 -23.47
N VAL A 36 3.73 -61.57 -23.16
CA VAL A 36 4.84 -61.45 -22.21
C VAL A 36 5.88 -60.55 -22.87
N ALA A 37 6.19 -59.43 -22.24
CA ALA A 37 7.32 -58.60 -22.64
C ALA A 37 8.37 -58.63 -21.54
N GLN A 38 9.58 -58.94 -21.96
CA GLN A 38 10.79 -58.94 -21.18
C GLN A 38 11.03 -57.55 -20.51
N GLU A 39 11.42 -57.59 -19.25
CA GLU A 39 12.00 -56.47 -18.54
C GLU A 39 13.38 -56.13 -19.09
N ASP A 40 13.46 -55.13 -19.95
CA ASP A 40 14.69 -54.41 -20.16
C ASP A 40 14.72 -53.24 -19.16
N THR A 41 15.48 -53.40 -18.09
CA THR A 41 15.82 -52.31 -17.13
C THR A 41 16.76 -51.33 -17.80
N VAL A 42 16.19 -50.39 -18.56
CA VAL A 42 16.88 -49.15 -18.93
C VAL A 42 16.74 -48.21 -17.75
N LYS A 43 17.80 -48.02 -16.99
CA LYS A 43 17.96 -46.89 -16.08
C LYS A 43 17.82 -45.63 -16.92
N LYS A 44 16.64 -45.02 -16.93
CA LYS A 44 16.47 -43.62 -17.35
C LYS A 44 17.16 -42.75 -16.31
N ASP A 45 18.38 -42.29 -16.61
CA ASP A 45 18.93 -41.12 -15.99
C ASP A 45 17.98 -39.96 -16.28
N THR A 46 17.12 -39.66 -15.32
CA THR A 46 16.29 -38.44 -15.34
C THR A 46 17.22 -37.26 -15.16
N VAL A 47 17.74 -36.73 -16.28
CA VAL A 47 18.35 -35.41 -16.31
C VAL A 47 17.28 -34.44 -15.78
N LYS A 48 17.47 -33.98 -14.55
CA LYS A 48 16.59 -33.01 -13.92
C LYS A 48 16.56 -31.77 -14.84
N LYS A 49 15.42 -31.55 -15.50
CA LYS A 49 15.24 -30.41 -16.42
C LYS A 49 15.37 -29.14 -15.59
N VAL A 50 16.44 -28.38 -15.80
CA VAL A 50 16.68 -27.09 -15.10
C VAL A 50 15.49 -26.18 -15.33
N THR A 51 14.83 -25.74 -14.27
CA THR A 51 13.66 -24.88 -14.32
C THR A 51 14.04 -23.46 -14.78
N ALA A 52 13.06 -22.66 -15.20
CA ALA A 52 13.30 -21.25 -15.54
C ALA A 52 13.78 -20.46 -14.31
N TYR A 53 13.28 -20.78 -13.13
CA TYR A 53 13.73 -20.28 -11.85
C TYR A 53 15.22 -20.54 -11.61
N GLU A 54 15.64 -21.81 -11.69
CA GLU A 54 17.05 -22.20 -11.50
C GLU A 54 17.98 -21.59 -12.56
N LYS A 55 17.50 -21.38 -13.78
CA LYS A 55 18.29 -20.72 -14.84
C LYS A 55 18.55 -19.25 -14.50
N LEU A 56 17.54 -18.52 -14.02
CA LEU A 56 17.68 -17.13 -13.64
C LEU A 56 18.65 -16.95 -12.48
N LEU A 57 18.57 -17.81 -11.46
CA LEU A 57 19.47 -17.74 -10.30
C LEU A 57 20.94 -18.05 -10.62
N LYS A 58 21.24 -18.75 -11.72
CA LYS A 58 22.64 -18.97 -12.16
C LYS A 58 23.36 -17.69 -12.53
N ASP A 59 22.63 -16.64 -12.87
CA ASP A 59 23.22 -15.33 -13.19
C ASP A 59 23.77 -14.61 -11.94
N GLY A 60 23.54 -15.16 -10.74
CA GLY A 60 23.93 -14.57 -9.46
C GLY A 60 23.05 -13.40 -9.08
N GLY A 61 23.46 -12.63 -8.08
CA GLY A 61 22.75 -11.45 -7.61
C GLY A 61 22.71 -11.35 -6.10
N SER A 62 21.96 -10.38 -5.58
CA SER A 62 21.68 -10.23 -4.16
C SER A 62 20.26 -10.63 -3.83
N GLU A 63 20.06 -11.08 -2.59
CA GLU A 63 18.73 -11.42 -2.08
C GLU A 63 18.54 -10.81 -0.69
N CYS A 64 17.30 -10.47 -0.37
CA CYS A 64 16.88 -9.95 0.93
C CYS A 64 15.54 -10.59 1.31
N GLU A 65 15.48 -11.18 2.49
CA GLU A 65 14.28 -11.83 3.01
C GLU A 65 13.46 -10.88 3.87
N GLY A 66 12.13 -10.98 3.78
CA GLY A 66 11.18 -10.19 4.53
C GLY A 66 9.74 -10.58 4.22
N MET A 67 8.86 -9.59 4.02
CA MET A 67 7.48 -9.85 3.58
C MET A 67 7.43 -10.62 2.25
N PHE A 68 8.28 -10.25 1.31
CA PHE A 68 8.65 -11.00 0.11
C PHE A 68 10.14 -11.27 0.16
N THR A 69 10.61 -12.32 -0.49
CA THR A 69 12.02 -12.39 -0.85
C THR A 69 12.23 -11.51 -2.07
N VAL A 70 13.09 -10.51 -1.92
CA VAL A 70 13.46 -9.60 -3.01
C VAL A 70 14.79 -10.03 -3.59
N ARG A 71 14.84 -10.22 -4.91
CA ARG A 71 16.08 -10.54 -5.64
C ARG A 71 16.44 -9.43 -6.60
N HIS A 72 17.72 -9.10 -6.64
CA HIS A 72 18.30 -8.20 -7.63
C HIS A 72 19.30 -8.97 -8.46
N ILE A 73 18.97 -9.21 -9.73
CA ILE A 73 19.77 -10.01 -10.67
C ILE A 73 20.04 -9.16 -11.90
N LYS A 74 21.31 -8.80 -12.14
CA LYS A 74 21.73 -7.82 -13.15
C LYS A 74 21.05 -6.46 -12.91
N ASP A 75 20.24 -6.01 -13.85
CA ASP A 75 19.53 -4.72 -13.78
C ASP A 75 18.07 -4.88 -13.33
N ASP A 76 17.59 -6.13 -13.11
CA ASP A 76 16.20 -6.44 -12.86
C ASP A 76 15.94 -6.83 -11.41
N TRP A 77 14.73 -6.51 -10.96
CA TRP A 77 14.25 -6.77 -9.61
C TRP A 77 13.08 -7.73 -9.63
N TYR A 78 13.14 -8.72 -8.74
CA TYR A 78 12.16 -9.79 -8.66
C TYR A 78 11.60 -9.91 -7.26
N PHE A 79 10.31 -10.25 -7.19
CA PHE A 79 9.66 -10.70 -5.95
C PHE A 79 9.40 -12.19 -6.00
N GLU A 80 9.70 -12.87 -4.91
CA GLU A 80 9.16 -14.18 -4.62
C GLU A 80 7.93 -13.99 -3.74
N VAL A 81 6.76 -14.10 -4.33
CA VAL A 81 5.47 -13.89 -3.66
C VAL A 81 4.99 -15.22 -3.10
N PRO A 82 4.94 -15.42 -1.77
CA PRO A 82 4.43 -16.65 -1.18
C PRO A 82 2.90 -16.72 -1.34
N ASP A 83 2.38 -17.95 -1.56
CA ASP A 83 0.94 -18.16 -1.72
C ASP A 83 0.12 -17.71 -0.51
N THR A 84 0.73 -17.63 0.69
CA THR A 84 0.10 -17.10 1.91
C THR A 84 -0.26 -15.61 1.85
N LEU A 85 0.31 -14.88 0.89
CA LEU A 85 0.01 -13.46 0.65
C LEU A 85 -1.00 -13.24 -0.47
N LEU A 86 -1.45 -14.30 -1.15
CA LEU A 86 -2.53 -14.17 -2.13
C LEU A 86 -3.83 -13.77 -1.43
N GLY A 87 -4.52 -12.77 -1.98
CA GLY A 87 -5.73 -12.18 -1.39
C GLY A 87 -5.49 -11.32 -0.14
N ARG A 88 -4.25 -11.20 0.38
CA ARG A 88 -3.93 -10.31 1.49
C ARG A 88 -3.86 -8.87 1.00
N LEU A 89 -4.58 -8.00 1.70
CA LEU A 89 -4.55 -6.57 1.40
C LEU A 89 -3.21 -5.96 1.83
N LEU A 90 -2.64 -5.19 0.92
CA LEU A 90 -1.39 -4.45 1.07
C LEU A 90 -1.69 -2.97 0.80
N LEU A 91 -1.19 -2.09 1.64
CA LEU A 91 -1.30 -0.64 1.40
C LEU A 91 -0.03 -0.16 0.72
N ALA A 92 -0.13 0.25 -0.53
CA ALA A 92 0.94 0.91 -1.26
C ALA A 92 0.84 2.42 -1.08
N VAL A 93 1.91 3.04 -0.58
CA VAL A 93 2.00 4.50 -0.37
C VAL A 93 3.28 5.01 -1.01
N THR A 94 3.15 5.94 -1.94
CA THR A 94 4.30 6.58 -2.58
C THR A 94 4.53 7.96 -1.98
N ARG A 95 5.77 8.24 -1.56
CA ARG A 95 6.19 9.50 -0.94
C ARG A 95 7.43 10.05 -1.60
N PHE A 96 7.62 11.37 -1.51
CA PHE A 96 8.89 11.98 -1.87
C PHE A 96 9.97 11.59 -0.87
N LYS A 97 11.03 10.93 -1.33
CA LYS A 97 12.25 10.68 -0.54
C LYS A 97 13.24 11.83 -0.67
N ALA A 98 13.37 12.41 -1.87
CA ALA A 98 14.13 13.61 -2.12
C ALA A 98 13.54 14.40 -3.28
N VAL A 99 13.66 15.71 -3.20
CA VAL A 99 13.16 16.67 -4.20
C VAL A 99 14.26 17.69 -4.51
N PRO A 100 14.25 18.29 -5.71
CA PRO A 100 15.19 19.37 -6.03
C PRO A 100 14.92 20.62 -5.21
N GLN A 101 15.94 21.46 -5.06
CA GLN A 101 15.80 22.75 -4.38
C GLN A 101 14.73 23.61 -5.05
N GLY A 102 13.92 24.29 -4.24
CA GLY A 102 12.83 25.13 -4.72
C GLY A 102 11.64 24.36 -5.30
N PHE A 103 11.59 23.05 -5.13
CA PHE A 103 10.41 22.26 -5.50
C PHE A 103 9.27 22.58 -4.52
N LYS A 104 8.04 22.49 -5.01
CA LYS A 104 6.84 22.87 -4.26
C LYS A 104 6.48 21.88 -3.15
N MET A 105 6.88 20.60 -3.32
CA MET A 105 6.65 19.52 -2.38
C MET A 105 7.92 19.24 -1.58
N LEU A 106 7.77 18.59 -0.44
CA LEU A 106 8.85 18.33 0.50
C LEU A 106 9.09 16.82 0.66
N SER A 107 10.28 16.48 1.11
CA SER A 107 10.59 15.10 1.51
C SER A 107 9.63 14.64 2.61
N GLY A 108 9.13 13.41 2.48
CA GLY A 108 8.14 12.80 3.37
C GLY A 108 6.68 13.01 2.94
N GLU A 109 6.38 14.01 2.10
CA GLU A 109 5.01 14.23 1.62
C GLU A 109 4.54 13.09 0.69
N GLU A 110 3.27 12.75 0.83
CA GLU A 110 2.63 11.69 0.07
C GLU A 110 2.33 12.15 -1.35
N VAL A 111 2.59 11.28 -2.32
CA VAL A 111 2.28 11.45 -3.73
C VAL A 111 0.96 10.75 -4.06
N ASN A 112 0.85 9.49 -3.66
CA ASN A 112 -0.38 8.72 -3.83
C ASN A 112 -0.45 7.55 -2.85
N ARG A 113 -1.65 6.93 -2.80
CA ARG A 113 -1.89 5.71 -2.03
C ARG A 113 -2.92 4.85 -2.73
N SER A 114 -2.73 3.53 -2.66
CA SER A 114 -3.67 2.53 -3.14
C SER A 114 -3.63 1.30 -2.25
N VAL A 115 -4.77 0.66 -2.04
CA VAL A 115 -4.80 -0.68 -1.43
C VAL A 115 -4.78 -1.71 -2.55
N VAL A 116 -3.87 -2.66 -2.47
CA VAL A 116 -3.68 -3.66 -3.52
C VAL A 116 -3.63 -5.06 -2.95
N TYR A 117 -3.84 -6.06 -3.78
CA TYR A 117 -3.67 -7.47 -3.42
C TYR A 117 -3.28 -8.30 -4.64
N TRP A 118 -2.63 -9.43 -4.37
CA TRP A 118 -2.26 -10.40 -5.38
C TRP A 118 -3.40 -11.40 -5.61
N GLU A 119 -3.74 -11.64 -6.87
CA GLU A 119 -4.71 -12.66 -7.26
C GLU A 119 -4.10 -13.62 -8.27
N GLN A 120 -4.19 -14.93 -7.99
CA GLN A 120 -3.81 -15.94 -8.94
C GLN A 120 -4.88 -16.02 -10.05
N HIS A 121 -4.49 -15.73 -11.28
CA HIS A 121 -5.38 -15.86 -12.42
C HIS A 121 -5.32 -17.26 -13.03
N ASP A 122 -4.11 -17.74 -13.28
CA ASP A 122 -3.81 -19.10 -13.72
C ASP A 122 -2.41 -19.49 -13.23
N ASP A 123 -1.95 -20.72 -13.55
CA ASP A 123 -0.65 -21.24 -13.08
C ASP A 123 0.57 -20.41 -13.52
N LYS A 124 0.40 -19.51 -14.48
CA LYS A 124 1.48 -18.70 -15.07
C LYS A 124 1.27 -17.19 -14.92
N THR A 125 0.14 -16.77 -14.37
CA THR A 125 -0.27 -15.38 -14.36
C THR A 125 -0.72 -14.95 -12.98
N LEU A 126 -0.10 -13.89 -12.47
CA LEU A 126 -0.45 -13.23 -11.22
C LEU A 126 -0.94 -11.82 -11.53
N PHE A 127 -2.13 -11.46 -11.04
CA PHE A 127 -2.65 -10.10 -11.13
C PHE A 127 -2.34 -9.32 -9.85
N LEU A 128 -2.04 -8.04 -10.02
CA LEU A 128 -2.12 -7.07 -8.95
C LEU A 128 -3.42 -6.29 -9.14
N ARG A 129 -4.32 -6.41 -8.17
CA ARG A 129 -5.61 -5.71 -8.18
C ARG A 129 -5.60 -4.54 -7.20
N GLU A 130 -6.37 -3.51 -7.49
CA GLU A 130 -6.62 -2.41 -6.57
C GLU A 130 -7.93 -2.67 -5.82
N TYR A 131 -7.88 -2.79 -4.52
CA TYR A 131 -9.06 -2.90 -3.66
C TYR A 131 -9.69 -1.52 -3.48
N VAL A 132 -10.90 -1.35 -4.00
CA VAL A 132 -11.61 -0.08 -3.95
C VAL A 132 -12.70 -0.13 -2.88
N GLN A 133 -12.42 0.49 -1.73
CA GLN A 133 -13.40 0.60 -0.64
C GLN A 133 -14.09 1.98 -0.66
N SER A 134 -15.06 2.14 -1.53
CA SER A 134 -15.94 3.33 -1.56
C SER A 134 -17.33 3.04 -1.02
N GLN A 135 -17.67 1.77 -0.86
CA GLN A 135 -18.97 1.26 -0.48
C GLN A 135 -18.84 0.25 0.65
N PHE A 136 -19.84 0.23 1.52
CA PHE A 136 -19.88 -0.66 2.67
C PHE A 136 -21.32 -1.17 2.86
N ALA A 137 -21.43 -2.46 3.18
CA ALA A 137 -22.67 -3.03 3.68
C ALA A 137 -22.35 -3.83 4.95
N ARG A 138 -23.27 -3.87 5.89
CA ARG A 138 -23.07 -4.57 7.16
C ARG A 138 -22.94 -6.07 6.91
N PRO A 139 -21.99 -6.74 7.55
CA PRO A 139 -21.90 -8.19 7.47
C PRO A 139 -23.19 -8.84 7.98
N GLY A 140 -23.77 -9.71 7.16
CA GLY A 140 -25.04 -10.39 7.47
C GLY A 140 -26.28 -9.82 6.79
N ASP A 141 -26.21 -8.60 6.26
CA ASP A 141 -27.25 -8.04 5.41
C ASP A 141 -27.27 -8.72 4.03
N ASN A 142 -28.47 -8.95 3.46
CA ASN A 142 -28.58 -9.55 2.12
C ASN A 142 -27.96 -8.64 1.03
N ILE A 143 -28.04 -7.34 1.22
CA ILE A 143 -27.46 -6.36 0.31
C ILE A 143 -25.93 -6.45 0.25
N ALA A 144 -25.27 -6.97 1.27
CA ALA A 144 -23.81 -7.16 1.28
C ALA A 144 -23.36 -8.15 0.20
N GLU A 145 -24.09 -9.25 0.04
CA GLU A 145 -23.78 -10.23 -1.02
C GLU A 145 -24.09 -9.67 -2.40
N ALA A 146 -25.17 -8.93 -2.56
CA ALA A 146 -25.50 -8.25 -3.82
C ALA A 146 -24.44 -7.21 -4.19
N LEU A 147 -23.94 -6.44 -3.21
CA LEU A 147 -22.87 -5.48 -3.41
C LEU A 147 -21.58 -6.16 -3.90
N LYS A 148 -21.20 -7.26 -3.25
CA LYS A 148 -20.02 -8.05 -3.62
C LYS A 148 -20.12 -8.62 -5.04
N GLN A 149 -21.30 -9.08 -5.46
CA GLN A 149 -21.52 -9.65 -6.80
C GLN A 149 -21.58 -8.59 -7.89
N SER A 150 -21.93 -7.35 -7.56
CA SER A 150 -22.06 -6.24 -8.51
C SER A 150 -20.81 -5.39 -8.65
N THR A 151 -19.76 -5.66 -7.86
CA THR A 151 -18.50 -4.91 -7.88
C THR A 151 -17.34 -5.79 -8.33
N VAL A 152 -16.38 -5.18 -9.01
CA VAL A 152 -15.15 -5.83 -9.42
C VAL A 152 -13.97 -4.90 -9.22
N ASP A 153 -12.94 -5.40 -8.55
CA ASP A 153 -11.70 -4.65 -8.33
C ASP A 153 -10.87 -4.59 -9.62
N PRO A 154 -10.34 -3.41 -10.02
CA PRO A 154 -9.56 -3.28 -11.24
C PRO A 154 -8.25 -4.09 -11.17
N VAL A 155 -7.87 -4.70 -12.28
CA VAL A 155 -6.54 -5.25 -12.49
C VAL A 155 -5.62 -4.09 -12.89
N ILE A 156 -4.67 -3.72 -12.03
CA ILE A 156 -3.75 -2.60 -12.28
C ILE A 156 -2.44 -3.05 -12.92
N TYR A 157 -2.07 -4.31 -12.73
CA TYR A 157 -0.90 -4.90 -13.36
C TYR A 157 -1.01 -6.42 -13.52
N LYS A 158 -0.40 -6.94 -14.59
CA LYS A 158 -0.29 -8.37 -14.87
C LYS A 158 1.17 -8.79 -14.82
N PHE A 159 1.47 -9.87 -14.11
CA PHE A 159 2.80 -10.48 -14.06
C PHE A 159 2.77 -11.88 -14.64
N ASP A 160 3.80 -12.21 -15.40
CA ASP A 160 4.07 -13.57 -15.79
C ASP A 160 4.91 -14.25 -14.70
N VAL A 161 4.46 -15.40 -14.21
CA VAL A 161 5.18 -16.20 -13.23
C VAL A 161 6.33 -16.94 -13.95
N ILE A 162 7.56 -16.54 -13.64
CA ILE A 162 8.78 -17.11 -14.23
C ILE A 162 9.00 -18.55 -13.76
N GLY A 163 8.68 -18.80 -12.51
CA GLY A 163 8.79 -20.11 -11.86
C GLY A 163 8.44 -20.03 -10.39
N ARG A 164 8.60 -21.15 -9.69
CA ARG A 164 8.39 -21.24 -8.25
C ARG A 164 9.68 -21.63 -7.56
N ASN A 165 9.94 -21.02 -6.41
CA ASN A 165 11.02 -21.43 -5.52
C ASN A 165 10.78 -22.89 -5.11
N PRO A 166 11.74 -23.82 -5.30
CA PRO A 166 11.53 -25.23 -5.01
C PRO A 166 11.30 -25.54 -3.52
N GLU A 167 11.80 -24.69 -2.62
CA GLU A 167 11.71 -24.88 -1.17
C GLU A 167 10.44 -24.24 -0.59
N THR A 168 10.19 -22.96 -0.91
CA THR A 168 9.09 -22.19 -0.34
C THR A 168 7.81 -22.22 -1.17
N GLN A 169 7.90 -22.68 -2.42
CA GLN A 169 6.83 -22.64 -3.44
C GLN A 169 6.39 -21.20 -3.80
N ALA A 170 7.09 -20.18 -3.34
CA ALA A 170 6.81 -18.79 -3.67
C ALA A 170 6.98 -18.53 -5.18
N GLN A 171 6.13 -17.68 -5.72
CA GLN A 171 6.07 -17.35 -7.15
C GLN A 171 7.05 -16.24 -7.49
N LEU A 172 7.97 -16.50 -8.42
CA LEU A 172 8.94 -15.52 -8.88
C LEU A 172 8.35 -14.70 -10.03
N ILE A 173 8.32 -13.38 -9.83
CA ILE A 173 7.84 -12.39 -10.81
C ILE A 173 8.86 -11.25 -10.97
N ASP A 174 8.93 -10.68 -12.17
CA ASP A 174 9.71 -9.47 -12.47
C ASP A 174 8.87 -8.22 -12.13
N VAL A 175 9.37 -7.40 -11.20
CA VAL A 175 8.70 -6.17 -10.74
C VAL A 175 9.35 -4.89 -11.27
N SER A 176 10.43 -5.00 -12.05
CA SER A 176 11.18 -3.86 -12.56
C SER A 176 10.30 -2.88 -13.33
N LYS A 177 9.48 -3.40 -14.26
CA LYS A 177 8.57 -2.59 -15.08
C LYS A 177 7.45 -1.93 -14.27
N LEU A 178 6.99 -2.55 -13.18
CA LEU A 178 6.00 -1.94 -12.29
C LEU A 178 6.60 -0.68 -11.67
N PHE A 179 7.78 -0.79 -11.06
CA PHE A 179 8.39 0.32 -10.34
C PHE A 179 9.02 1.37 -11.25
N LEU A 180 9.49 1.03 -12.43
CA LEU A 180 10.06 1.98 -13.40
C LEU A 180 9.03 2.58 -14.35
N GLY A 181 7.85 1.97 -14.45
CA GLY A 181 6.77 2.43 -15.34
C GLY A 181 6.08 3.70 -14.84
N ASP A 182 5.45 4.39 -15.78
CA ASP A 182 4.62 5.56 -15.48
C ASP A 182 3.19 5.12 -15.14
N ASN A 183 2.97 4.78 -13.91
CA ASN A 183 1.69 4.33 -13.38
C ASN A 183 1.34 5.05 -12.07
N LYS A 184 0.05 5.02 -11.69
CA LYS A 184 -0.41 5.72 -10.49
C LYS A 184 -0.05 5.03 -9.18
N LEU A 185 0.46 3.78 -9.20
CA LEU A 185 0.93 3.13 -7.97
C LEU A 185 2.25 3.72 -7.48
N CYS A 186 3.18 3.99 -8.42
CA CYS A 186 4.55 4.39 -8.14
C CYS A 186 4.89 5.80 -8.65
N GLY A 187 3.92 6.53 -9.20
CA GLY A 187 4.12 7.85 -9.81
C GLY A 187 3.01 8.82 -9.45
N PHE A 188 2.94 9.90 -10.20
CA PHE A 188 2.01 10.99 -9.96
C PHE A 188 0.63 10.72 -10.54
N THR A 189 -0.41 11.15 -9.82
CA THR A 189 -1.77 11.23 -10.34
C THR A 189 -1.88 12.33 -11.39
N SER A 190 -2.94 12.33 -12.19
CA SER A 190 -3.21 13.40 -13.17
C SER A 190 -3.39 14.76 -12.51
N SER A 191 -3.99 14.79 -11.31
CA SER A 191 -4.14 16.01 -10.51
C SER A 191 -2.81 16.58 -10.07
N ASP A 192 -1.92 15.73 -9.51
CA ASP A 192 -0.60 16.16 -9.03
C ASP A 192 0.26 16.68 -10.19
N ARG A 193 0.21 16.03 -11.33
CA ARG A 193 0.90 16.48 -12.54
C ARG A 193 0.47 17.87 -12.95
N SER A 194 -0.85 18.13 -12.93
CA SER A 194 -1.38 19.45 -13.25
C SER A 194 -0.93 20.53 -12.26
N ILE A 195 -1.00 20.23 -10.97
CA ILE A 195 -0.62 21.17 -9.89
C ILE A 195 0.88 21.48 -9.91
N LEU A 196 1.70 20.47 -10.19
CA LEU A 196 3.16 20.59 -10.17
C LEU A 196 3.77 20.95 -11.53
N GLY A 197 2.96 20.95 -12.60
CA GLY A 197 3.44 21.19 -13.96
C GLY A 197 4.30 20.06 -14.52
N ILE A 198 4.13 18.84 -13.98
CA ILE A 198 4.89 17.65 -14.36
C ILE A 198 4.29 17.02 -15.60
N GLY A 199 5.12 16.79 -16.63
CA GLY A 199 4.76 16.14 -17.87
C GLY A 199 5.12 14.66 -17.92
N THR A 200 5.67 14.23 -19.04
CA THR A 200 6.00 12.82 -19.33
C THR A 200 7.22 12.32 -18.55
N LEU A 201 7.18 11.07 -18.14
CA LEU A 201 8.34 10.38 -17.56
C LEU A 201 9.40 10.10 -18.64
N ALA A 202 10.65 10.48 -18.38
CA ALA A 202 11.79 10.16 -19.22
C ALA A 202 12.34 8.78 -18.81
N GLN A 203 12.02 7.75 -19.57
CA GLN A 203 12.40 6.35 -19.26
C GLN A 203 13.91 6.14 -19.22
N ASP A 204 14.65 6.82 -20.12
CA ASP A 204 16.11 6.79 -20.22
C ASP A 204 16.83 7.42 -19.02
N ARG A 205 16.09 8.18 -18.19
CA ARG A 205 16.56 8.88 -17.00
C ARG A 205 15.78 8.50 -15.74
N THR A 206 15.24 7.28 -15.73
CA THR A 206 14.49 6.71 -14.62
C THR A 206 15.14 5.40 -14.21
N PHE A 207 15.51 5.30 -12.93
CA PHE A 207 16.31 4.19 -12.41
C PHE A 207 15.77 3.68 -11.09
N MET A 208 15.92 2.37 -10.87
CA MET A 208 15.76 1.79 -9.55
C MET A 208 16.99 2.11 -8.70
N ASP A 209 16.78 2.72 -7.53
CA ASP A 209 17.86 2.98 -6.58
C ASP A 209 18.06 1.76 -5.67
N THR A 210 16.98 1.25 -5.07
CA THR A 210 17.01 0.06 -4.23
C THR A 210 15.60 -0.47 -3.98
N ILE A 211 15.49 -1.77 -3.70
CA ILE A 211 14.33 -2.35 -3.02
C ILE A 211 14.82 -3.05 -1.75
N LYS A 212 14.20 -2.71 -0.62
CA LYS A 212 14.44 -3.36 0.68
C LYS A 212 13.15 -4.00 1.15
N THR A 213 13.27 -5.09 1.87
CA THR A 213 12.12 -5.78 2.46
C THR A 213 12.31 -5.93 3.96
N TYR A 214 11.20 -5.83 4.67
CA TYR A 214 11.08 -5.95 6.12
C TYR A 214 9.96 -6.95 6.44
N PRO A 215 9.76 -7.37 7.68
CA PRO A 215 8.76 -8.38 8.02
C PRO A 215 7.33 -8.06 7.59
N ILE A 216 6.95 -6.78 7.51
CA ILE A 216 5.59 -6.36 7.13
C ILE A 216 5.53 -5.36 5.98
N ASN A 217 6.68 -4.95 5.42
CA ASN A 217 6.70 -4.00 4.30
C ASN A 217 7.88 -4.20 3.34
N VAL A 218 7.69 -3.66 2.15
CA VAL A 218 8.73 -3.50 1.13
C VAL A 218 8.84 -2.03 0.77
N GLU A 219 10.08 -1.55 0.63
CA GLU A 219 10.42 -0.16 0.31
C GLU A 219 11.16 -0.11 -1.02
N ALA A 220 10.51 0.38 -2.07
CA ALA A 220 11.08 0.53 -3.40
C ALA A 220 11.41 2.01 -3.67
N VAL A 221 12.69 2.31 -3.81
CA VAL A 221 13.17 3.67 -4.07
C VAL A 221 13.55 3.81 -5.53
N THR A 222 12.97 4.81 -6.20
CA THR A 222 13.22 5.12 -7.61
C THR A 222 13.69 6.55 -7.79
N LEU A 223 14.65 6.75 -8.69
CA LEU A 223 15.03 8.07 -9.22
C LEU A 223 14.24 8.28 -10.51
N ARG A 224 13.40 9.31 -10.58
CA ARG A 224 12.51 9.55 -11.70
C ARG A 224 12.68 10.94 -12.27
N THR A 225 12.85 11.03 -13.57
CA THR A 225 12.96 12.30 -14.28
C THR A 225 11.75 12.52 -15.16
N TYR A 226 11.12 13.67 -15.00
CA TYR A 226 9.95 14.07 -15.77
C TYR A 226 10.26 15.33 -16.58
N SER A 227 9.61 15.50 -17.72
CA SER A 227 9.53 16.80 -18.36
C SER A 227 8.72 17.76 -17.46
N ILE A 228 9.06 19.03 -17.48
CA ILE A 228 8.33 20.05 -16.74
C ILE A 228 7.98 21.19 -17.69
N SER A 229 6.72 21.60 -17.71
CA SER A 229 6.29 22.78 -18.45
C SER A 229 6.81 24.05 -17.75
N ALA A 230 7.06 25.09 -18.55
CA ALA A 230 7.56 26.36 -18.05
C ALA A 230 6.79 26.85 -16.83
N GLY A 231 7.42 26.81 -15.67
CA GLY A 231 6.88 27.16 -14.37
C GLY A 231 7.83 28.07 -13.62
N ARG A 232 7.41 28.52 -12.45
CA ARG A 232 8.21 29.36 -11.55
C ARG A 232 9.31 28.61 -10.80
N LEU A 233 9.45 27.31 -11.03
CA LEU A 233 10.44 26.47 -10.36
C LEU A 233 11.82 26.62 -11.04
N PRO A 234 12.92 26.69 -10.28
CA PRO A 234 14.27 26.69 -10.86
C PRO A 234 14.52 25.50 -11.80
N ALA A 235 13.96 24.34 -11.51
CA ALA A 235 14.03 23.17 -12.36
C ALA A 235 13.37 23.36 -13.74
N ALA A 236 12.38 24.25 -13.88
CA ALA A 236 11.74 24.53 -15.16
C ALA A 236 12.71 25.15 -16.19
N GLN A 237 13.79 25.78 -15.76
CA GLN A 237 14.81 26.31 -16.64
C GLN A 237 15.57 25.24 -17.42
N THR A 238 15.63 24.02 -16.88
CA THR A 238 16.27 22.85 -17.50
C THR A 238 15.31 22.02 -18.35
N GLY A 239 14.00 22.33 -18.33
CA GLY A 239 12.96 21.56 -19.01
C GLY A 239 12.68 20.18 -18.40
N SER A 240 13.32 19.84 -17.29
CA SER A 240 13.12 18.57 -16.60
C SER A 240 13.25 18.69 -15.08
N VAL A 241 12.58 17.82 -14.36
CA VAL A 241 12.66 17.68 -12.90
C VAL A 241 12.97 16.25 -12.53
N THR A 242 13.94 16.05 -11.64
CA THR A 242 14.28 14.74 -11.10
C THR A 242 13.93 14.66 -9.63
N VAL A 243 13.18 13.64 -9.24
CA VAL A 243 12.76 13.37 -7.87
C VAL A 243 13.14 11.94 -7.47
N LYS A 244 13.40 11.70 -6.19
CA LYS A 244 13.41 10.35 -5.63
C LYS A 244 12.04 10.08 -5.01
N LEU A 245 11.39 9.01 -5.46
CA LEU A 245 10.16 8.51 -4.87
C LEU A 245 10.45 7.21 -4.11
N ASN A 246 9.76 7.03 -2.99
CA ASN A 246 9.75 5.80 -2.23
C ASN A 246 8.31 5.23 -2.26
N THR A 247 8.15 4.06 -2.82
CA THR A 247 6.90 3.30 -2.76
C THR A 247 7.00 2.26 -1.67
N SER A 248 6.25 2.47 -0.59
CA SER A 248 6.13 1.58 0.56
C SER A 248 4.93 0.67 0.35
N ILE A 249 5.12 -0.64 0.35
CA ILE A 249 4.05 -1.64 0.29
C ILE A 249 3.96 -2.30 1.65
N VAL A 250 2.91 -2.02 2.41
CA VAL A 250 2.73 -2.45 3.80
C VAL A 250 1.60 -3.45 3.91
N MET A 251 1.86 -4.57 4.57
CA MET A 251 0.87 -5.60 4.81
C MET A 251 -0.16 -5.15 5.84
N LEU A 252 -1.44 -5.13 5.45
CA LEU A 252 -2.54 -4.83 6.37
C LEU A 252 -2.83 -6.01 7.30
N PRO A 253 -3.38 -5.78 8.50
CA PRO A 253 -3.77 -6.84 9.42
C PRO A 253 -4.69 -7.85 8.76
N LYS A 254 -4.53 -9.14 9.10
CA LYS A 254 -5.45 -10.19 8.63
C LYS A 254 -6.85 -9.94 9.17
N GLU A 255 -6.94 -9.67 10.45
CA GLU A 255 -8.16 -9.31 11.16
C GLU A 255 -8.14 -7.79 11.39
N PRO A 256 -8.94 -7.01 10.65
CA PRO A 256 -8.99 -5.57 10.86
C PRO A 256 -9.57 -5.25 12.24
N MET A 257 -9.12 -4.15 12.82
CA MET A 257 -9.72 -3.61 14.03
C MET A 257 -11.20 -3.30 13.78
N GLN A 258 -12.05 -3.47 14.80
CA GLN A 258 -13.46 -3.08 14.67
C GLN A 258 -13.56 -1.59 14.30
N PRO A 259 -14.22 -1.25 13.17
CA PRO A 259 -14.38 0.13 12.76
C PRO A 259 -15.25 0.89 13.75
N ARG A 260 -15.00 2.19 13.88
CA ARG A 260 -15.87 3.12 14.60
C ARG A 260 -16.32 4.18 13.62
N PHE A 261 -17.64 4.35 13.50
CA PHE A 261 -18.21 5.37 12.65
C PHE A 261 -18.03 6.77 13.23
N ALA A 262 -17.93 7.74 12.36
CA ALA A 262 -17.82 9.14 12.73
C ALA A 262 -19.14 9.64 13.36
N ASP A 263 -18.99 10.62 14.24
CA ASP A 263 -20.11 11.36 14.86
C ASP A 263 -19.82 12.85 14.64
N ASP A 264 -20.75 13.57 14.04
CA ASP A 264 -20.58 14.97 13.67
C ASP A 264 -20.32 15.90 14.89
N ARG A 265 -20.59 15.42 16.10
CA ARG A 265 -20.29 16.15 17.34
C ARG A 265 -18.81 16.17 17.70
N VAL A 266 -17.99 15.29 17.07
CA VAL A 266 -16.58 15.16 17.38
C VAL A 266 -15.78 15.09 16.07
N GLY A 267 -14.80 15.99 15.92
CA GLY A 267 -13.92 16.02 14.75
C GLY A 267 -12.81 14.98 14.83
N PHE A 268 -12.75 14.11 13.83
CA PHE A 268 -11.67 13.14 13.60
C PHE A 268 -11.23 13.19 12.15
N PHE A 269 -10.00 12.75 11.88
CA PHE A 269 -9.66 12.29 10.55
C PHE A 269 -10.46 11.03 10.24
N GLN A 270 -11.03 10.96 9.04
CA GLN A 270 -11.97 9.90 8.70
C GLN A 270 -11.83 9.46 7.24
N ASN A 271 -12.26 8.24 6.95
CA ASN A 271 -12.42 7.70 5.61
C ASN A 271 -13.91 7.68 5.28
N SER A 272 -14.32 8.47 4.29
CA SER A 272 -15.73 8.51 3.85
C SER A 272 -16.08 7.28 3.03
N LEU A 273 -17.31 6.79 3.17
CA LEU A 273 -17.87 5.66 2.44
C LEU A 273 -19.37 5.85 2.21
N THR A 274 -19.93 5.11 1.26
CA THR A 274 -21.38 5.01 1.06
C THR A 274 -21.86 3.73 1.75
N GLU A 275 -22.80 3.87 2.67
CA GLU A 275 -23.39 2.75 3.43
C GLU A 275 -24.65 2.25 2.75
N PHE A 276 -24.76 0.92 2.68
CA PHE A 276 -25.94 0.16 2.26
C PHE A 276 -26.40 -0.72 3.43
N SER A 277 -27.69 -0.79 3.67
CA SER A 277 -28.26 -1.66 4.69
C SER A 277 -29.63 -2.19 4.24
N ASP A 278 -29.99 -3.40 4.68
CA ASP A 278 -31.31 -3.99 4.42
C ASP A 278 -32.46 -3.16 5.01
N ASP A 279 -32.19 -2.36 6.06
CA ASP A 279 -33.17 -1.50 6.73
C ASP A 279 -33.35 -0.14 6.03
N GLN A 280 -32.47 0.22 5.08
CA GLN A 280 -32.54 1.51 4.39
C GLN A 280 -33.33 1.44 3.08
N GLN A 281 -33.97 2.53 2.73
CA GLN A 281 -34.59 2.69 1.42
C GLN A 281 -33.75 3.52 0.45
N THR A 282 -32.67 4.13 0.95
CA THR A 282 -31.70 4.97 0.23
C THR A 282 -30.32 4.68 0.79
N THR A 283 -29.28 5.08 0.06
CA THR A 283 -27.92 4.99 0.57
C THR A 283 -27.61 6.15 1.51
N ASP A 284 -26.86 5.90 2.57
CA ASP A 284 -26.37 6.92 3.48
C ASP A 284 -24.88 7.17 3.30
N ARG A 285 -24.44 8.38 3.65
CA ARG A 285 -23.03 8.71 3.73
C ARG A 285 -22.53 8.40 5.13
N GLY A 286 -21.60 7.47 5.23
CA GLY A 286 -20.89 7.14 6.45
C GLY A 286 -19.44 7.55 6.39
N ALA A 287 -18.77 7.48 7.52
CA ALA A 287 -17.33 7.61 7.59
C ALA A 287 -16.78 6.80 8.77
N ILE A 288 -15.59 6.23 8.58
CA ILE A 288 -14.86 5.50 9.61
C ILE A 288 -13.75 6.41 10.13
N ILE A 289 -13.70 6.63 11.45
CA ILE A 289 -12.68 7.47 12.09
C ILE A 289 -11.33 6.75 12.11
N GLN A 290 -10.26 7.55 11.97
CA GLN A 290 -8.90 7.04 12.07
C GLN A 290 -8.43 7.10 13.52
N ARG A 291 -7.97 5.96 14.06
CA ARG A 291 -7.51 5.84 15.44
C ARG A 291 -6.49 4.72 15.61
N TYR A 292 -5.68 4.80 16.65
CA TYR A 292 -4.80 3.70 17.03
C TYR A 292 -5.60 2.55 17.65
N ARG A 293 -5.11 1.32 17.45
CA ARG A 293 -5.51 0.17 18.26
C ARG A 293 -4.82 0.32 19.61
N LEU A 294 -5.59 0.50 20.66
CA LEU A 294 -5.08 0.55 22.02
C LEU A 294 -5.39 -0.76 22.72
N GLU A 295 -4.36 -1.52 22.98
CA GLU A 295 -4.42 -2.72 23.80
C GLU A 295 -3.85 -2.40 25.21
N PRO A 296 -4.38 -3.00 26.29
CA PRO A 296 -3.98 -2.62 27.65
C PRO A 296 -2.49 -2.81 27.96
N LYS A 297 -1.77 -3.57 27.15
CA LYS A 297 -0.37 -3.92 27.39
C LYS A 297 0.61 -3.38 26.35
N ASP A 298 0.12 -2.86 25.21
CA ASP A 298 0.95 -2.46 24.08
C ASP A 298 0.82 -0.96 23.83
N PRO A 299 1.71 -0.13 24.41
CA PRO A 299 1.70 1.30 24.21
C PRO A 299 2.06 1.67 22.76
N ILE A 300 1.56 2.79 22.30
CA ILE A 300 2.03 3.43 21.06
C ILE A 300 3.45 3.91 21.31
N ILE A 301 4.42 3.42 20.54
CA ILE A 301 5.83 3.80 20.68
C ILE A 301 6.21 4.70 19.51
N TYR A 302 6.67 5.92 19.83
CA TYR A 302 7.32 6.80 18.88
C TYR A 302 8.83 6.81 19.11
N TYR A 303 9.59 6.51 18.06
CA TYR A 303 11.04 6.65 18.08
C TYR A 303 11.45 8.02 17.56
N ILE A 304 12.50 8.58 18.14
CA ILE A 304 13.08 9.84 17.69
C ILE A 304 14.24 9.53 16.74
N ASP A 305 14.15 10.10 15.52
CA ASP A 305 15.18 9.97 14.49
C ASP A 305 16.57 10.35 15.03
N PRO A 306 17.61 9.53 14.83
CA PRO A 306 18.98 9.83 15.26
C PRO A 306 19.56 11.12 14.62
N ALA A 307 19.00 11.58 13.50
CA ALA A 307 19.35 12.87 12.91
C ALA A 307 18.86 14.09 13.71
N THR A 308 18.01 13.89 14.72
CA THR A 308 17.47 14.95 15.55
C THR A 308 18.57 15.61 16.39
N PRO A 309 18.75 16.94 16.36
CA PRO A 309 19.69 17.62 17.23
C PRO A 309 19.43 17.32 18.70
N LYS A 310 20.46 16.94 19.44
CA LYS A 310 20.36 16.47 20.85
C LYS A 310 19.57 17.42 21.77
N LYS A 311 19.67 18.73 21.53
CA LYS A 311 18.95 19.74 22.30
C LYS A 311 17.41 19.61 22.24
N TRP A 312 16.87 19.01 21.17
CA TRP A 312 15.42 18.88 20.97
C TRP A 312 14.84 17.54 21.49
N ILE A 313 15.68 16.53 21.65
CA ILE A 313 15.24 15.18 22.07
C ILE A 313 14.39 15.22 23.35
N PRO A 314 14.81 15.89 24.45
CA PRO A 314 14.01 15.91 25.69
C PRO A 314 12.62 16.54 25.49
N TYR A 315 12.54 17.59 24.68
CA TYR A 315 11.29 18.30 24.42
C TYR A 315 10.35 17.48 23.54
N LEU A 316 10.88 16.78 22.54
CA LEU A 316 10.09 15.90 21.69
C LEU A 316 9.53 14.71 22.51
N LYS A 317 10.34 14.12 23.40
CA LYS A 317 9.89 13.06 24.32
C LYS A 317 8.76 13.56 25.20
N ALA A 318 8.97 14.68 25.88
CA ALA A 318 7.95 15.28 26.74
C ALA A 318 6.66 15.57 25.96
N GLY A 319 6.76 16.18 24.78
CA GLY A 319 5.60 16.51 23.96
C GLY A 319 4.80 15.28 23.46
N VAL A 320 5.45 14.15 23.22
CA VAL A 320 4.76 12.89 22.94
C VAL A 320 4.07 12.35 24.20
N GLU A 321 4.77 12.35 25.33
CA GLU A 321 4.29 11.75 26.59
C GLU A 321 3.23 12.59 27.29
N ASP A 322 3.14 13.89 27.01
CA ASP A 322 2.06 14.78 27.49
C ASP A 322 0.66 14.30 27.07
N TRP A 323 0.56 13.57 25.95
CA TRP A 323 -0.70 12.94 25.52
C TRP A 323 -1.23 11.88 26.47
N ASN A 324 -0.38 11.31 27.36
CA ASN A 324 -0.83 10.35 28.37
C ASN A 324 -1.92 10.92 29.27
N THR A 325 -1.92 12.24 29.54
CA THR A 325 -3.00 12.88 30.30
C THR A 325 -4.36 12.69 29.63
N ALA A 326 -4.43 12.82 28.29
CA ALA A 326 -5.66 12.60 27.55
C ALA A 326 -6.03 11.11 27.47
N PHE A 327 -5.04 10.22 27.29
CA PHE A 327 -5.27 8.79 27.28
C PHE A 327 -5.73 8.26 28.64
N GLU A 328 -5.19 8.78 29.74
CA GLU A 328 -5.61 8.41 31.10
C GLU A 328 -7.04 8.86 31.38
N ALA A 329 -7.44 10.04 30.93
CA ALA A 329 -8.83 10.49 31.00
C ALA A 329 -9.79 9.57 30.21
N ALA A 330 -9.29 8.92 29.14
CA ALA A 330 -10.01 7.91 28.37
C ALA A 330 -9.89 6.48 28.93
N GLY A 331 -9.19 6.28 30.06
CA GLY A 331 -9.05 5.00 30.74
C GLY A 331 -7.80 4.19 30.37
N PHE A 332 -6.86 4.75 29.59
CA PHE A 332 -5.65 4.05 29.15
C PHE A 332 -4.41 4.63 29.82
N LYS A 333 -3.75 3.86 30.69
CA LYS A 333 -2.52 4.28 31.37
C LYS A 333 -1.30 3.93 30.54
N ASN A 334 -0.31 4.85 30.51
CA ASN A 334 0.93 4.67 29.75
C ASN A 334 0.70 4.28 28.29
N ALA A 335 -0.28 4.91 27.65
CA ALA A 335 -0.74 4.54 26.30
C ALA A 335 0.23 4.96 25.19
N ILE A 336 1.09 5.96 25.44
CA ILE A 336 2.05 6.47 24.45
C ILE A 336 3.41 6.72 25.10
N ILE A 337 4.48 6.33 24.43
CA ILE A 337 5.86 6.42 24.93
C ILE A 337 6.77 6.92 23.82
N ALA A 338 7.68 7.83 24.16
CA ALA A 338 8.74 8.25 23.25
C ALA A 338 10.09 7.61 23.62
N LYS A 339 10.76 7.04 22.62
CA LYS A 339 12.09 6.41 22.78
C LYS A 339 13.09 7.03 21.81
N GLU A 340 14.34 7.12 22.22
CA GLU A 340 15.42 7.39 21.30
C GLU A 340 15.65 6.16 20.41
N TRP A 341 16.08 6.39 19.17
CA TRP A 341 16.40 5.30 18.25
C TRP A 341 17.56 4.47 18.83
N PRO A 342 17.39 3.16 19.00
CA PRO A 342 18.46 2.33 19.56
C PRO A 342 19.58 2.12 18.54
N ASN A 343 20.77 1.85 19.03
CA ASN A 343 21.89 1.43 18.18
C ASN A 343 21.79 -0.08 17.89
N ASP A 344 20.79 -0.47 17.12
CA ASP A 344 20.54 -1.85 16.72
C ASP A 344 20.60 -1.93 15.18
N PRO A 345 21.55 -2.67 14.61
CA PRO A 345 21.70 -2.80 13.15
C PRO A 345 20.53 -3.52 12.48
N ASN A 346 19.69 -4.24 13.22
CA ASN A 346 18.50 -4.92 12.71
C ASN A 346 17.28 -4.00 12.64
N MET A 347 17.35 -2.79 13.20
CA MET A 347 16.30 -1.80 13.11
C MET A 347 16.54 -0.83 11.97
N SER A 348 15.50 -0.50 11.23
CA SER A 348 15.53 0.47 10.14
C SER A 348 14.43 1.52 10.31
N LEU A 349 14.75 2.76 10.00
CA LEU A 349 13.76 3.85 9.94
C LEU A 349 12.74 3.67 8.80
N ASP A 350 13.00 2.74 7.89
CA ASP A 350 12.12 2.41 6.78
C ASP A 350 11.24 1.16 7.09
N ASP A 351 11.35 0.57 8.28
CA ASP A 351 10.56 -0.58 8.72
C ASP A 351 9.22 -0.10 9.32
N ALA A 352 8.12 -0.44 8.67
CA ALA A 352 6.77 0.00 9.04
C ALA A 352 6.25 -0.50 10.41
N ARG A 353 7.03 -1.33 11.10
CA ARG A 353 6.72 -1.69 12.50
C ARG A 353 6.99 -0.56 13.48
N TYR A 354 7.71 0.48 13.07
CA TYR A 354 8.16 1.55 13.96
C TYR A 354 7.60 2.91 13.53
N SER A 355 6.84 3.55 14.42
CA SER A 355 6.47 4.95 14.26
C SER A 355 7.64 5.86 14.65
N VAL A 356 7.96 6.85 13.81
CA VAL A 356 9.17 7.67 13.96
C VAL A 356 8.85 9.16 13.82
N ILE A 357 9.44 9.97 14.70
CA ILE A 357 9.52 11.42 14.50
C ILE A 357 10.81 11.67 13.70
N ARG A 358 10.64 11.89 12.37
CA ARG A 358 11.71 12.13 11.42
C ARG A 358 12.17 13.58 11.48
N TYR A 359 13.47 13.80 11.51
CA TYR A 359 14.03 15.14 11.47
C TYR A 359 14.54 15.46 10.05
N LEU A 360 13.91 16.44 9.39
CA LEU A 360 14.18 16.73 7.99
C LEU A 360 14.71 18.15 7.83
N PRO A 361 15.85 18.35 7.11
CA PRO A 361 16.37 19.69 6.79
C PRO A 361 15.46 20.34 5.75
N SER A 362 14.73 21.38 6.17
CA SER A 362 13.84 22.14 5.29
C SER A 362 13.74 23.59 5.79
N GLU A 363 13.68 24.54 4.86
CA GLU A 363 13.41 25.96 5.14
C GLU A 363 11.92 26.19 5.43
N THR A 364 11.06 25.23 5.13
CA THR A 364 9.62 25.33 5.31
C THR A 364 9.24 25.38 6.78
N GLU A 365 8.46 26.36 7.13
CA GLU A 365 7.91 26.58 8.47
C GLU A 365 6.69 25.69 8.68
N ASN A 366 6.87 24.36 8.76
CA ASN A 366 5.79 23.38 8.92
C ASN A 366 6.28 22.11 9.60
N ALA A 367 5.33 21.23 9.87
CA ALA A 367 5.51 19.81 10.16
C ALA A 367 4.40 19.03 9.45
N TYR A 368 4.65 17.77 9.12
CA TYR A 368 3.70 16.92 8.42
C TYR A 368 3.59 15.58 9.11
N GLY A 369 2.38 15.10 9.38
CA GLY A 369 2.11 13.85 10.09
C GLY A 369 1.47 12.79 9.20
N PRO A 370 2.19 12.21 8.24
CA PRO A 370 1.67 11.12 7.45
C PRO A 370 1.48 9.87 8.31
N ARG A 371 0.49 9.07 7.95
CA ARG A 371 0.18 7.83 8.65
C ARG A 371 -0.27 6.75 7.68
N ILE A 372 0.04 5.52 8.01
CA ILE A 372 -0.46 4.32 7.36
C ILE A 372 -1.72 3.90 8.10
N VAL A 373 -2.83 3.88 7.38
CA VAL A 373 -4.17 3.61 7.93
C VAL A 373 -4.81 2.48 7.17
N ASP A 374 -5.28 1.46 7.87
CA ASP A 374 -6.12 0.41 7.29
C ASP A 374 -7.49 1.03 6.93
N PRO A 375 -7.86 1.11 5.64
CA PRO A 375 -9.10 1.76 5.23
C PRO A 375 -10.36 1.02 5.73
N ARG A 376 -10.26 -0.28 6.00
CA ARG A 376 -11.38 -1.11 6.47
C ARG A 376 -11.84 -0.77 7.88
N SER A 377 -10.90 -0.33 8.72
CA SER A 377 -11.11 -0.14 10.16
C SER A 377 -10.78 1.26 10.68
N GLY A 378 -10.04 2.04 9.89
CA GLY A 378 -9.46 3.29 10.35
C GLY A 378 -8.27 3.10 11.30
N GLU A 379 -7.72 1.89 11.46
CA GLU A 379 -6.58 1.63 12.32
C GLU A 379 -5.33 2.34 11.81
N ILE A 380 -4.74 3.17 12.66
CA ILE A 380 -3.42 3.76 12.39
C ILE A 380 -2.37 2.74 12.79
N MET A 381 -1.68 2.18 11.80
CA MET A 381 -0.68 1.14 12.00
C MET A 381 0.71 1.72 12.25
N GLU A 382 1.03 2.80 11.57
CA GLU A 382 2.33 3.46 11.63
C GLU A 382 2.17 4.95 11.31
N SER A 383 3.01 5.80 11.91
CA SER A 383 3.06 7.22 11.59
C SER A 383 4.50 7.73 11.60
N HIS A 384 4.91 8.34 10.50
CA HIS A 384 6.16 9.08 10.40
C HIS A 384 5.87 10.59 10.49
N ILE A 385 6.12 11.16 11.67
CA ILE A 385 5.97 12.61 11.85
C ILE A 385 7.20 13.30 11.26
N CYS A 386 7.03 14.04 10.18
CA CYS A 386 8.07 14.81 9.54
C CYS A 386 8.22 16.18 10.26
N TRP A 387 9.25 16.30 11.08
CA TRP A 387 9.62 17.53 11.76
C TRP A 387 10.62 18.31 10.91
N TYR A 388 10.19 19.39 10.28
CA TYR A 388 11.08 20.21 9.48
C TYR A 388 11.90 21.16 10.37
N HIS A 389 13.17 21.36 10.01
CA HIS A 389 14.11 22.14 10.80
C HIS A 389 13.57 23.55 11.16
N ASN A 390 12.88 24.19 10.23
CA ASN A 390 12.39 25.56 10.40
C ASN A 390 11.00 25.67 11.05
N VAL A 391 10.41 24.58 11.54
CA VAL A 391 9.10 24.60 12.22
C VAL A 391 9.10 25.51 13.46
N MET A 392 10.25 25.66 14.13
CA MET A 392 10.37 26.52 15.31
C MET A 392 10.09 28.00 14.99
N ASN A 393 10.36 28.43 13.75
CA ASN A 393 10.06 29.77 13.32
C ASN A 393 8.53 29.98 13.19
N LEU A 394 7.80 28.97 12.69
CA LEU A 394 6.34 28.98 12.69
C LEU A 394 5.78 29.11 14.11
N LEU A 395 6.25 28.28 15.03
CA LEU A 395 5.77 28.28 16.43
C LEU A 395 6.05 29.63 17.09
N LYS A 396 7.24 30.22 16.87
CA LYS A 396 7.58 31.56 17.36
C LYS A 396 6.63 32.60 16.81
N LYS A 397 6.37 32.62 15.51
CA LYS A 397 5.44 33.54 14.87
C LYS A 397 4.03 33.41 15.44
N TRP A 398 3.52 32.19 15.55
CA TRP A 398 2.19 31.95 16.13
C TRP A 398 2.09 32.38 17.57
N TYR A 399 3.10 32.09 18.39
CA TYR A 399 3.15 32.57 19.78
C TYR A 399 3.13 34.08 19.85
N MET A 400 3.97 34.78 19.07
CA MET A 400 4.03 36.25 19.07
C MET A 400 2.74 36.89 18.60
N VAL A 401 2.07 36.33 17.59
CA VAL A 401 0.80 36.84 17.06
C VAL A 401 -0.37 36.59 18.02
N GLN A 402 -0.47 35.39 18.55
CA GLN A 402 -1.63 34.97 19.35
C GLN A 402 -1.51 35.30 20.82
N CYS A 403 -0.34 35.15 21.41
CA CYS A 403 -0.09 35.30 22.85
C CYS A 403 0.75 36.50 23.21
N GLY A 404 1.57 37.00 22.29
CA GLY A 404 2.52 38.10 22.55
C GLY A 404 1.92 39.35 23.19
N PRO A 405 0.76 39.83 22.77
CA PRO A 405 0.11 40.99 23.41
C PRO A 405 -0.25 40.77 24.88
N LEU A 406 -0.53 39.53 25.27
CA LEU A 406 -1.02 39.16 26.61
C LEU A 406 0.08 38.57 27.50
N ASP A 407 1.08 37.94 26.93
CA ASP A 407 2.16 37.32 27.68
C ASP A 407 3.30 38.28 27.98
N LYS A 408 3.54 38.53 29.29
CA LYS A 408 4.61 39.42 29.74
C LYS A 408 6.00 38.99 29.27
N ARG A 409 6.24 37.69 29.08
CA ARG A 409 7.52 37.12 28.60
C ARG A 409 7.82 37.49 27.14
N ALA A 410 6.80 37.78 26.35
CA ALA A 410 6.97 38.19 24.96
C ALA A 410 7.43 39.65 24.80
N ARG A 411 7.50 40.41 25.89
CA ARG A 411 7.85 41.83 25.90
C ARG A 411 9.29 42.10 26.37
N THR A 412 9.98 41.03 26.79
CA THR A 412 11.40 41.06 27.16
C THR A 412 12.26 40.41 26.10
#